data_fd20ee2a5c30cb892a92a113c81e4ba8
#
_entry.id   fd20ee2a5c30cb892a92a113c81e4ba8
#
_cell.length_a   1.000
_cell.length_b   1.000
_cell.length_c   1.000
_cell.angle_alpha   90.00
_cell.angle_beta   90.00
_cell.angle_gamma   90.00
#
_symmetry.space_group_name_H-M   'P 1'
#
loop_
_entity.id
_entity.type
_entity.pdbx_description
1 polymer ?
#
loop_
_entity_poly.entity_id
_entity_poly.type
_entity_poly.pdbx_seq_one_letter_code
_entity_poly.pdbx_strand_id
1 'polypeptide(L)'
;MAEQTENRKTYEYEREYPSSGGESGGGRNRNRWKGFLPGMLAGILVAIIAVGIIFSLTGGGAYQAAGPAGTDSGSVVSKESMSKLGVLEQYIDQYYYKSSEISREEKENGIYRGLLESLGDAYSCYYTPEEYRILAEQTQGVYYGIGAYVSQDVETGACAVSGVIKNSPAETAGLMEGDIIYKVDGEDMTGLELDEVVSHIRGEEGTKVTVTLIRDGETIDVELTRAKVDTPTVESEMLDDGIGHLQITEFDDVTVSQFSENLEKLREQGMKGLIIDLRGNPGGSVTSVCAIAEQLLPEGLIFYMEDKDGKRTEYTCKGADFDLPLVLLVNEYSASASEILAGAVKDSGIGKLVGKKTFGKGIVQNVVPLNDGSAIKITVANYYTRGGNDIHLKGIEPDVEAELDTDAYLEDRTDTQLDKAIEVLIEEMGKRE
;
A
#
# COMPACT_ATOMS: atom_id res chain seq x y z
N MET A 1 32.84 50.60 13.98
CA MET A 1 31.50 51.25 14.01
C MET A 1 30.69 50.75 12.87
N ALA A 2 29.50 50.29 13.19
CA ALA A 2 28.39 49.79 12.33
C ALA A 2 28.50 48.34 11.81
N GLU A 3 27.78 47.52 12.55
CA GLU A 3 27.24 46.23 12.19
C GLU A 3 26.35 46.33 10.95
N GLN A 4 26.44 45.33 10.06
CA GLN A 4 25.36 44.98 9.17
C GLN A 4 25.07 43.48 9.36
N THR A 5 23.99 43.21 10.01
CA THR A 5 23.34 41.92 10.18
C THR A 5 22.73 41.49 8.86
N GLU A 6 23.24 40.42 8.27
CA GLU A 6 22.67 39.74 7.11
C GLU A 6 21.56 38.77 7.55
N ASN A 7 20.37 39.04 7.03
CA ASN A 7 19.14 38.31 7.24
C ASN A 7 19.18 37.01 6.41
N ARG A 8 19.46 35.86 7.04
CA ARG A 8 19.21 34.53 6.46
C ARG A 8 17.74 34.21 6.59
N LYS A 9 17.00 34.19 5.50
CA LYS A 9 15.68 33.56 5.42
C LYS A 9 15.88 32.05 5.26
N THR A 10 15.71 31.31 6.34
CA THR A 10 15.44 29.89 6.36
C THR A 10 13.99 29.66 5.97
N TYR A 11 13.75 28.93 4.90
CA TYR A 11 12.44 28.43 4.56
C TYR A 11 12.21 27.15 5.38
N GLU A 12 11.59 27.28 6.53
CA GLU A 12 10.99 26.18 7.26
C GLU A 12 9.60 25.92 6.67
N TYR A 13 9.41 24.71 6.18
CA TYR A 13 8.08 24.17 5.84
C TYR A 13 7.42 23.72 7.14
N GLU A 14 6.73 24.63 7.82
CA GLU A 14 5.81 24.28 8.89
C GLU A 14 4.54 23.66 8.29
N ARG A 15 4.31 22.38 8.57
CA ARG A 15 2.99 21.78 8.49
C ARG A 15 2.27 22.08 9.80
N GLU A 16 1.32 22.99 9.76
CA GLU A 16 0.40 23.21 10.87
C GLU A 16 -0.51 21.98 11.05
N TYR A 17 -0.35 21.31 12.19
CA TYR A 17 -1.38 20.44 12.74
C TYR A 17 -2.14 21.25 13.81
N PRO A 18 -3.49 21.22 13.87
CA PRO A 18 -4.22 21.90 14.92
C PRO A 18 -3.97 21.22 16.27
N SER A 19 -3.37 21.96 17.18
CA SER A 19 -3.19 21.57 18.58
C SER A 19 -4.49 21.78 19.33
N SER A 20 -5.10 20.74 19.87
CA SER A 20 -6.03 20.86 21.00
C SER A 20 -5.26 20.65 22.29
N GLY A 21 -5.12 21.73 23.05
CA GLY A 21 -4.51 21.68 24.38
C GLY A 21 -5.48 21.13 25.43
N GLY A 22 -4.92 20.45 26.41
CA GLY A 22 -5.58 20.01 27.63
C GLY A 22 -4.57 19.39 28.58
N GLU A 23 -4.21 20.16 29.61
CA GLU A 23 -3.28 19.76 30.66
C GLU A 23 -3.88 18.78 31.68
N SER A 24 -2.99 17.98 32.21
CA SER A 24 -2.76 17.49 33.56
C SER A 24 -3.41 16.21 34.06
N GLY A 25 -2.55 15.35 34.58
CA GLY A 25 -2.88 14.48 35.69
C GLY A 25 -2.33 13.06 35.64
N GLY A 26 -1.21 12.86 36.27
CA GLY A 26 -0.38 11.72 36.50
C GLY A 26 -0.98 10.34 36.77
N GLY A 27 -0.21 9.30 36.44
CA GLY A 27 -0.36 7.99 37.07
C GLY A 27 0.06 6.84 36.15
N ARG A 28 1.30 6.43 36.29
CA ARG A 28 1.93 5.18 35.87
C ARG A 28 0.99 4.02 35.45
N ASN A 29 1.01 3.63 34.17
CA ASN A 29 1.27 2.23 33.82
C ASN A 29 1.81 2.13 32.39
N ARG A 30 3.13 2.02 32.26
CA ARG A 30 3.90 1.89 31.01
C ARG A 30 4.05 0.38 30.76
N ASN A 31 3.33 -0.17 29.81
CA ASN A 31 3.77 -1.32 29.01
C ASN A 31 2.60 -2.02 28.31
N ARG A 32 2.04 -1.39 27.23
CA ARG A 32 1.19 -2.12 26.27
C ARG A 32 0.99 -1.39 24.92
N TRP A 33 1.93 -0.56 24.52
CA TRP A 33 1.80 0.26 23.30
C TRP A 33 2.65 -0.22 22.10
N LYS A 34 3.03 -1.50 22.04
CA LYS A 34 4.08 -1.97 21.12
C LYS A 34 3.60 -2.52 19.76
N GLY A 35 2.34 -2.44 19.37
CA GLY A 35 1.89 -3.08 18.13
C GLY A 35 1.20 -2.20 17.08
N PHE A 36 0.71 -1.02 17.41
CA PHE A 36 -0.22 -0.33 16.50
C PHE A 36 0.38 0.86 15.71
N LEU A 37 1.36 1.56 16.25
CA LEU A 37 1.96 2.72 15.56
C LEU A 37 2.90 2.37 14.38
N PRO A 38 3.67 1.28 14.39
CA PRO A 38 4.49 0.91 13.23
C PRO A 38 3.69 0.51 12.01
N GLY A 39 2.57 -0.20 12.18
CA GLY A 39 1.68 -0.58 11.09
C GLY A 39 1.00 0.63 10.43
N MET A 40 0.67 1.66 11.22
CA MET A 40 0.04 2.88 10.71
C MET A 40 1.01 3.77 9.93
N LEU A 41 2.28 3.86 10.33
CA LEU A 41 3.30 4.62 9.59
C LEU A 41 3.77 3.88 8.33
N ALA A 42 3.91 2.55 8.38
CA ALA A 42 4.14 1.74 7.19
C ALA A 42 2.96 1.81 6.21
N GLY A 43 1.71 1.81 6.71
CA GLY A 43 0.50 1.99 5.90
C GLY A 43 0.43 3.36 5.21
N ILE A 44 0.90 4.44 5.83
CA ILE A 44 0.93 5.78 5.22
C ILE A 44 1.99 5.87 4.12
N LEU A 45 3.13 5.20 4.26
CA LEU A 45 4.16 5.12 3.21
C LEU A 45 3.70 4.23 2.04
N VAL A 46 2.97 3.15 2.31
CA VAL A 46 2.39 2.25 1.30
C VAL A 46 1.16 2.89 0.63
N ALA A 47 0.39 3.75 1.31
CA ALA A 47 -0.73 4.47 0.70
C ALA A 47 -0.31 5.39 -0.48
N ILE A 48 0.97 5.74 -0.60
CA ILE A 48 1.51 6.45 -1.77
C ILE A 48 1.75 5.50 -2.96
N ILE A 49 1.77 4.18 -2.74
CA ILE A 49 2.13 3.17 -3.74
C ILE A 49 0.94 2.29 -4.16
N ALA A 50 -0.29 2.76 -4.05
CA ALA A 50 -1.42 2.02 -4.62
C ALA A 50 -1.33 2.07 -6.15
N VAL A 51 -0.76 1.02 -6.76
CA VAL A 51 -0.51 0.87 -8.19
C VAL A 51 -1.65 0.07 -8.80
N GLY A 52 -2.46 0.71 -9.63
CA GLY A 52 -3.25 -0.02 -10.60
C GLY A 52 -2.34 -0.48 -11.75
N ILE A 53 -1.82 -1.71 -11.71
CA ILE A 53 -1.13 -2.31 -12.85
C ILE A 53 -2.19 -2.87 -13.78
N ILE A 54 -2.42 -2.21 -14.90
CA ILE A 54 -3.18 -2.79 -15.99
C ILE A 54 -2.19 -3.50 -16.91
N PHE A 55 -2.02 -4.80 -16.73
CA PHE A 55 -1.48 -5.64 -17.79
C PHE A 55 -2.55 -5.72 -18.88
N SER A 56 -2.40 -4.90 -19.90
CA SER A 56 -3.18 -5.08 -21.13
C SER A 56 -2.72 -6.37 -21.81
N LEU A 57 -3.47 -7.46 -21.62
CA LEU A 57 -3.39 -8.67 -22.41
C LEU A 57 -3.96 -8.44 -23.82
N THR A 58 -3.48 -7.42 -24.50
CA THR A 58 -3.69 -7.26 -25.94
C THR A 58 -2.35 -7.02 -26.61
N GLY A 59 -1.76 -8.13 -27.09
CA GLY A 59 -0.70 -8.15 -28.10
C GLY A 59 0.58 -7.46 -27.62
N GLY A 60 1.58 -8.29 -27.26
CA GLY A 60 2.95 -7.85 -27.06
C GLY A 60 3.51 -7.10 -28.27
N GLY A 61 3.24 -5.82 -28.34
CA GLY A 61 4.00 -4.87 -29.11
C GLY A 61 4.98 -4.23 -28.14
N ALA A 62 6.22 -4.73 -28.12
CA ALA A 62 7.32 -3.93 -27.58
C ALA A 62 7.18 -2.53 -28.19
N TYR A 63 6.95 -1.53 -27.35
CA TYR A 63 7.16 -0.14 -27.77
C TYR A 63 8.63 -0.04 -28.14
N GLN A 64 8.92 -0.23 -29.42
CA GLN A 64 10.20 0.18 -29.96
C GLN A 64 10.32 1.64 -29.62
N ALA A 65 11.35 2.00 -28.86
CA ALA A 65 11.75 3.37 -28.67
C ALA A 65 11.78 3.99 -30.07
N ALA A 66 10.86 4.89 -30.38
CA ALA A 66 10.92 5.68 -31.57
C ALA A 66 12.29 6.37 -31.50
N GLY A 67 13.19 6.00 -32.42
CA GLY A 67 14.45 6.69 -32.58
C GLY A 67 14.16 8.17 -32.71
N PRO A 68 15.15 9.08 -32.51
CA PRO A 68 14.92 10.50 -32.40
C PRO A 68 14.02 10.99 -33.54
N ALA A 69 12.73 11.12 -33.22
CA ALA A 69 11.77 11.73 -34.11
C ALA A 69 12.30 13.12 -34.41
N GLY A 70 12.35 13.45 -35.68
CA GLY A 70 12.92 14.68 -36.18
C GLY A 70 12.43 15.87 -35.34
N THR A 71 13.32 16.81 -35.14
CA THR A 71 13.22 18.06 -34.39
C THR A 71 11.86 18.75 -34.59
N ASP A 72 10.86 18.28 -33.84
CA ASP A 72 9.59 18.95 -33.77
C ASP A 72 9.69 20.01 -32.67
N SER A 73 9.17 21.18 -32.95
CA SER A 73 9.31 22.43 -32.16
C SER A 73 8.69 22.36 -30.75
N GLY A 74 8.31 21.17 -30.28
CA GLY A 74 7.69 20.93 -28.96
C GLY A 74 8.48 20.02 -28.02
N SER A 75 9.54 19.33 -28.47
CA SER A 75 10.31 18.43 -27.61
C SER A 75 11.20 19.19 -26.64
N VAL A 76 11.15 18.82 -25.34
CA VAL A 76 12.09 19.34 -24.34
C VAL A 76 13.50 18.76 -24.50
N VAL A 77 13.65 17.65 -25.23
CA VAL A 77 14.94 17.04 -25.57
C VAL A 77 15.48 17.72 -26.84
N SER A 78 16.17 18.83 -26.66
CA SER A 78 16.76 19.63 -27.74
C SER A 78 18.28 19.80 -27.51
N LYS A 79 18.99 20.25 -28.56
CA LYS A 79 20.41 20.57 -28.38
C LYS A 79 20.65 21.68 -27.34
N GLU A 80 19.71 22.60 -27.20
CA GLU A 80 19.78 23.70 -26.24
C GLU A 80 19.59 23.17 -24.80
N SER A 81 18.59 22.32 -24.57
CA SER A 81 18.36 21.74 -23.26
C SER A 81 19.52 20.81 -22.83
N MET A 82 20.04 20.01 -23.76
CA MET A 82 21.23 19.18 -23.49
C MET A 82 22.46 20.02 -23.18
N SER A 83 22.69 21.12 -23.93
CA SER A 83 23.78 22.04 -23.64
C SER A 83 23.64 22.71 -22.28
N LYS A 84 22.40 23.09 -21.90
CA LYS A 84 22.13 23.67 -20.58
C LYS A 84 22.35 22.66 -19.45
N LEU A 85 21.91 21.42 -19.64
CA LEU A 85 22.18 20.34 -18.67
C LEU A 85 23.66 20.12 -18.47
N GLY A 86 24.46 20.10 -19.55
CA GLY A 86 25.92 19.99 -19.44
C GLY A 86 26.58 21.16 -18.69
N VAL A 87 26.06 22.39 -18.85
CA VAL A 87 26.54 23.55 -18.07
C VAL A 87 26.16 23.38 -16.59
N LEU A 88 24.93 22.94 -16.29
CA LEU A 88 24.51 22.71 -14.90
C LEU A 88 25.37 21.63 -14.23
N GLU A 89 25.66 20.54 -14.93
CA GLU A 89 26.54 19.48 -14.43
C GLU A 89 27.94 20.01 -14.12
N GLN A 90 28.55 20.82 -15.03
CA GLN A 90 29.85 21.46 -14.78
C GLN A 90 29.83 22.34 -13.53
N TYR A 91 28.78 23.11 -13.31
CA TYR A 91 28.63 23.92 -12.10
C TYR A 91 28.52 23.08 -10.84
N ILE A 92 27.77 21.97 -10.88
CA ILE A 92 27.66 21.01 -9.77
C ILE A 92 29.05 20.45 -9.47
N ASP A 93 29.76 19.96 -10.46
CA ASP A 93 31.08 19.35 -10.28
C ASP A 93 32.12 20.35 -9.76
N GLN A 94 32.02 21.61 -10.18
CA GLN A 94 32.96 22.65 -9.80
C GLN A 94 32.68 23.29 -8.44
N TYR A 95 31.44 23.45 -8.06
CA TYR A 95 31.07 24.30 -6.91
C TYR A 95 30.33 23.59 -5.80
N TYR A 96 29.67 22.45 -6.07
CA TYR A 96 28.99 21.72 -5.02
C TYR A 96 30.02 21.00 -4.13
N TYR A 97 30.03 21.33 -2.84
CA TYR A 97 31.10 20.87 -1.93
C TYR A 97 31.14 19.34 -1.73
N LYS A 98 30.05 18.62 -2.03
CA LYS A 98 29.96 17.16 -1.98
C LYS A 98 29.83 16.51 -3.36
N SER A 99 30.29 17.17 -4.42
CA SER A 99 30.13 16.67 -5.79
C SER A 99 30.74 15.27 -6.00
N SER A 100 31.81 14.94 -5.26
CA SER A 100 32.45 13.63 -5.31
C SER A 100 31.66 12.49 -4.64
N GLU A 101 30.68 12.84 -3.85
CA GLU A 101 29.79 11.86 -3.19
C GLU A 101 28.58 11.48 -4.07
N ILE A 102 28.32 12.21 -5.18
CA ILE A 102 27.18 11.98 -6.07
C ILE A 102 27.67 11.27 -7.34
N SER A 103 27.13 10.09 -7.56
CA SER A 103 27.41 9.30 -8.77
C SER A 103 26.79 9.93 -10.03
N ARG A 104 27.27 9.50 -11.20
CA ARG A 104 26.67 9.87 -12.48
C ARG A 104 25.22 9.36 -12.57
N GLU A 105 24.98 8.15 -12.11
CA GLU A 105 23.66 7.50 -12.14
C GLU A 105 22.64 8.29 -11.30
N GLU A 106 23.01 8.76 -10.11
CA GLU A 106 22.14 9.61 -9.29
C GLU A 106 21.74 10.91 -9.99
N LYS A 107 22.69 11.54 -10.73
CA LYS A 107 22.40 12.74 -11.53
C LYS A 107 21.43 12.43 -12.68
N GLU A 108 21.65 11.32 -13.41
CA GLU A 108 20.77 10.88 -14.49
C GLU A 108 19.36 10.56 -13.96
N ASN A 109 19.24 9.81 -12.87
CA ASN A 109 17.97 9.52 -12.22
C ASN A 109 17.25 10.81 -11.76
N GLY A 110 18.01 11.79 -11.25
CA GLY A 110 17.49 13.11 -10.90
C GLY A 110 16.83 13.85 -12.08
N ILE A 111 17.41 13.75 -13.28
CA ILE A 111 16.83 14.33 -14.51
C ILE A 111 15.53 13.64 -14.87
N TYR A 112 15.48 12.29 -14.82
CA TYR A 112 14.27 11.53 -15.16
C TYR A 112 13.15 11.80 -14.17
N ARG A 113 13.44 11.84 -12.88
CA ARG A 113 12.48 12.20 -11.83
C ARG A 113 11.94 13.61 -12.01
N GLY A 114 12.82 14.61 -12.22
CA GLY A 114 12.42 15.99 -12.45
C GLY A 114 11.51 16.19 -13.68
N LEU A 115 11.68 15.37 -14.72
CA LEU A 115 10.78 15.39 -15.87
C LEU A 115 9.37 14.92 -15.49
N LEU A 116 9.24 13.83 -14.72
CA LEU A 116 7.93 13.33 -14.28
C LEU A 116 7.30 14.27 -13.24
N GLU A 117 8.07 14.81 -12.30
CA GLU A 117 7.62 15.81 -11.33
C GLU A 117 7.06 17.08 -11.99
N SER A 118 7.55 17.43 -13.19
CA SER A 118 7.03 18.58 -13.95
C SER A 118 5.56 18.45 -14.37
N LEU A 119 4.98 17.24 -14.29
CA LEU A 119 3.56 17.00 -14.54
C LEU A 119 2.68 17.57 -13.42
N GLY A 120 3.23 17.82 -12.22
CA GLY A 120 2.46 18.26 -11.06
C GLY A 120 1.50 17.19 -10.53
N ASP A 121 1.70 15.95 -10.91
CA ASP A 121 0.92 14.78 -10.49
C ASP A 121 1.72 13.96 -9.49
N ALA A 122 1.26 13.92 -8.24
CA ALA A 122 1.92 13.18 -7.16
C ALA A 122 1.96 11.65 -7.37
N TYR A 123 1.19 11.13 -8.33
CA TYR A 123 1.09 9.70 -8.60
C TYR A 123 1.97 9.25 -9.78
N SER A 124 2.47 10.19 -10.58
CA SER A 124 3.35 9.90 -11.71
C SER A 124 4.81 10.04 -11.29
N CYS A 125 5.61 8.99 -11.47
CA CYS A 125 7.01 8.98 -11.06
C CYS A 125 7.87 8.04 -11.92
N TYR A 126 9.20 8.21 -11.82
CA TYR A 126 10.20 7.33 -12.39
C TYR A 126 10.71 6.37 -11.32
N TYR A 127 10.91 5.12 -11.70
CA TYR A 127 11.53 4.06 -10.89
C TYR A 127 12.84 3.63 -11.52
N THR A 128 13.91 3.58 -10.73
CA THR A 128 15.13 2.87 -11.08
C THR A 128 14.86 1.37 -11.26
N PRO A 129 15.77 0.59 -11.86
CA PRO A 129 15.59 -0.85 -11.99
C PRO A 129 15.32 -1.55 -10.65
N GLU A 130 16.00 -1.15 -9.59
CA GLU A 130 15.81 -1.72 -8.26
C GLU A 130 14.46 -1.32 -7.65
N GLU A 131 14.07 -0.05 -7.73
CA GLU A 131 12.76 0.42 -7.25
C GLU A 131 11.61 -0.25 -8.02
N TYR A 132 11.79 -0.49 -9.33
CA TYR A 132 10.78 -1.19 -10.12
C TYR A 132 10.68 -2.68 -9.73
N ARG A 133 11.82 -3.33 -9.44
CA ARG A 133 11.82 -4.72 -8.95
C ARG A 133 11.05 -4.83 -7.64
N ILE A 134 11.30 -3.93 -6.68
CA ILE A 134 10.59 -3.88 -5.39
C ILE A 134 9.09 -3.65 -5.61
N LEU A 135 8.73 -2.71 -6.47
CA LEU A 135 7.33 -2.44 -6.81
C LEU A 135 6.63 -3.68 -7.40
N ALA A 136 7.30 -4.41 -8.27
CA ALA A 136 6.75 -5.62 -8.89
C ALA A 136 6.52 -6.73 -7.85
N GLU A 137 7.44 -6.91 -6.91
CA GLU A 137 7.29 -7.85 -5.79
C GLU A 137 6.10 -7.46 -4.90
N GLN A 138 5.99 -6.19 -4.53
CA GLN A 138 4.88 -5.68 -3.72
C GLN A 138 3.52 -5.90 -4.41
N THR A 139 3.43 -5.59 -5.71
CA THR A 139 2.18 -5.76 -6.47
C THR A 139 1.75 -7.22 -6.58
N GLN A 140 2.70 -8.14 -6.64
CA GLN A 140 2.40 -9.57 -6.62
C GLN A 140 1.94 -10.04 -5.23
N GLY A 141 2.15 -9.23 -4.19
CA GLY A 141 1.90 -9.62 -2.80
C GLY A 141 2.86 -10.71 -2.34
N VAL A 142 4.07 -10.73 -2.88
CA VAL A 142 5.08 -11.73 -2.56
C VAL A 142 6.41 -11.06 -2.28
N TYR A 143 7.21 -11.68 -1.45
CA TYR A 143 8.60 -11.29 -1.29
C TYR A 143 9.49 -12.51 -1.10
N TYR A 144 10.76 -12.30 -1.35
CA TYR A 144 11.77 -13.36 -1.17
C TYR A 144 12.52 -13.12 0.13
N GLY A 145 12.34 -14.01 1.09
CA GLY A 145 12.90 -13.85 2.43
C GLY A 145 12.57 -15.00 3.35
N ILE A 146 12.50 -14.72 4.65
CA ILE A 146 12.29 -15.73 5.68
C ILE A 146 10.84 -15.83 6.18
N GLY A 147 9.99 -14.84 5.93
CA GLY A 147 8.59 -14.85 6.38
C GLY A 147 8.40 -14.40 7.82
N ALA A 148 9.11 -13.35 8.21
CA ALA A 148 8.93 -12.69 9.50
C ALA A 148 8.65 -11.20 9.28
N TYR A 149 7.73 -10.65 10.08
CA TYR A 149 7.59 -9.21 10.26
C TYR A 149 8.66 -8.72 11.22
N VAL A 150 9.31 -7.63 10.89
CA VAL A 150 10.34 -7.01 11.70
C VAL A 150 9.93 -5.58 12.02
N SER A 151 10.09 -5.18 13.27
CA SER A 151 9.86 -3.81 13.72
C SER A 151 11.09 -3.29 14.47
N GLN A 152 11.28 -1.98 14.46
CA GLN A 152 12.34 -1.32 15.21
C GLN A 152 11.74 -0.63 16.44
N ASP A 153 12.32 -0.89 17.60
CA ASP A 153 11.94 -0.23 18.84
C ASP A 153 12.50 1.20 18.84
N VAL A 154 11.63 2.18 18.98
CA VAL A 154 11.98 3.61 18.87
C VAL A 154 12.89 4.10 19.99
N GLU A 155 12.83 3.45 21.17
CA GLU A 155 13.63 3.87 22.35
C GLU A 155 15.05 3.26 22.29
N THR A 156 15.16 2.03 21.86
CA THR A 156 16.41 1.26 21.87
C THR A 156 17.09 1.17 20.50
N GLY A 157 16.35 1.41 19.42
CA GLY A 157 16.81 1.19 18.04
C GLY A 157 16.98 -0.29 17.67
N ALA A 158 16.58 -1.22 18.55
CA ALA A 158 16.71 -2.63 18.29
C ALA A 158 15.64 -3.13 17.31
N CYS A 159 16.05 -3.90 16.30
CA CYS A 159 15.12 -4.59 15.40
C CYS A 159 14.72 -5.94 16.01
N ALA A 160 13.41 -6.22 16.03
CA ALA A 160 12.88 -7.45 16.57
C ALA A 160 11.78 -8.04 15.66
N VAL A 161 11.61 -9.35 15.74
CA VAL A 161 10.49 -10.06 15.11
C VAL A 161 9.20 -9.61 15.80
N SER A 162 8.30 -8.99 15.03
CA SER A 162 6.96 -8.54 15.50
C SER A 162 5.86 -9.51 15.10
N GLY A 163 6.17 -10.53 14.31
CA GLY A 163 5.26 -11.60 13.92
C GLY A 163 5.90 -12.55 12.93
N VAL A 164 5.32 -13.74 12.78
CA VAL A 164 5.80 -14.78 11.86
C VAL A 164 4.68 -15.18 10.92
N ILE A 165 4.96 -15.26 9.64
CA ILE A 165 3.99 -15.66 8.63
C ILE A 165 3.83 -17.17 8.63
N LYS A 166 2.60 -17.61 8.61
CA LYS A 166 2.25 -19.03 8.60
C LYS A 166 2.80 -19.73 7.35
N ASN A 167 3.27 -20.95 7.53
CA ASN A 167 3.89 -21.77 6.49
C ASN A 167 5.19 -21.19 5.91
N SER A 168 5.81 -20.23 6.57
CA SER A 168 7.07 -19.60 6.14
C SER A 168 8.31 -20.35 6.66
N PRO A 169 9.50 -20.05 6.10
CA PRO A 169 10.77 -20.50 6.66
C PRO A 169 10.97 -20.11 8.14
N ALA A 170 10.55 -18.91 8.53
CA ALA A 170 10.66 -18.40 9.89
C ALA A 170 9.81 -19.22 10.86
N GLU A 171 8.57 -19.56 10.52
CA GLU A 171 7.73 -20.44 11.33
C GLU A 171 8.35 -21.83 11.47
N THR A 172 8.80 -22.40 10.34
CA THR A 172 9.42 -23.73 10.32
C THR A 172 10.69 -23.78 11.16
N ALA A 173 11.46 -22.71 11.19
CA ALA A 173 12.69 -22.59 11.97
C ALA A 173 12.44 -22.20 13.43
N GLY A 174 11.19 -21.91 13.82
CA GLY A 174 10.80 -21.59 15.18
C GLY A 174 11.15 -20.17 15.64
N LEU A 175 11.17 -19.21 14.72
CA LEU A 175 11.22 -17.80 15.10
C LEU A 175 9.94 -17.42 15.83
N MET A 176 10.03 -16.48 16.76
CA MET A 176 8.92 -16.05 17.61
C MET A 176 8.86 -14.53 17.69
N GLU A 177 7.69 -14.01 17.94
CA GLU A 177 7.51 -12.61 18.29
C GLU A 177 8.33 -12.24 19.52
N GLY A 178 9.06 -11.13 19.45
CA GLY A 178 9.96 -10.65 20.50
C GLY A 178 11.42 -11.10 20.35
N ASP A 179 11.76 -11.97 19.37
CA ASP A 179 13.14 -12.28 19.04
C ASP A 179 13.86 -11.04 18.55
N ILE A 180 14.94 -10.62 19.20
CA ILE A 180 15.74 -9.48 18.78
C ILE A 180 16.76 -9.94 17.73
N ILE A 181 16.80 -9.30 16.58
CA ILE A 181 17.75 -9.58 15.49
C ILE A 181 19.09 -8.94 15.88
N TYR A 182 20.06 -9.77 16.23
CA TYR A 182 21.38 -9.30 16.64
C TYR A 182 22.39 -9.33 15.51
N LYS A 183 22.46 -10.44 14.74
CA LYS A 183 23.35 -10.54 13.57
C LYS A 183 22.64 -11.18 12.39
N VAL A 184 23.10 -10.86 11.18
CA VAL A 184 22.72 -11.54 9.94
C VAL A 184 23.99 -11.94 9.21
N ASP A 185 24.16 -13.23 8.91
CA ASP A 185 25.36 -13.83 8.32
C ASP A 185 26.67 -13.43 9.04
N GLY A 186 26.58 -13.24 10.37
CA GLY A 186 27.68 -12.86 11.25
C GLY A 186 27.93 -11.36 11.36
N GLU A 187 27.31 -10.52 10.55
CA GLU A 187 27.37 -9.08 10.63
C GLU A 187 26.46 -8.54 11.74
N ASP A 188 26.94 -7.57 12.51
CA ASP A 188 26.22 -6.97 13.64
C ASP A 188 25.17 -5.96 13.12
N MET A 189 23.92 -6.17 13.48
CA MET A 189 22.76 -5.33 13.09
C MET A 189 22.42 -4.26 14.13
N THR A 190 23.23 -4.13 15.18
CA THR A 190 22.94 -3.20 16.28
C THR A 190 23.05 -1.75 15.80
N GLY A 191 21.96 -0.98 15.94
CA GLY A 191 21.93 0.45 15.61
C GLY A 191 21.81 0.76 14.11
N LEU A 192 21.60 -0.27 13.28
CA LEU A 192 21.20 -0.06 11.88
C LEU A 192 19.72 0.29 11.78
N GLU A 193 19.35 1.01 10.74
CA GLU A 193 17.95 1.31 10.43
C GLU A 193 17.22 0.04 9.97
N LEU A 194 15.90 -0.01 10.21
CA LEU A 194 15.05 -1.18 9.90
C LEU A 194 15.23 -1.68 8.46
N ASP A 195 15.21 -0.78 7.49
CA ASP A 195 15.32 -1.13 6.07
C ASP A 195 16.67 -1.78 5.75
N GLU A 196 17.73 -1.34 6.42
CA GLU A 196 19.07 -1.93 6.26
C GLU A 196 19.10 -3.34 6.82
N VAL A 197 18.59 -3.58 8.04
CA VAL A 197 18.48 -4.91 8.63
C VAL A 197 17.64 -5.85 7.75
N VAL A 198 16.48 -5.37 7.26
CA VAL A 198 15.60 -6.14 6.38
C VAL A 198 16.30 -6.48 5.06
N SER A 199 17.12 -5.58 4.51
CA SER A 199 17.88 -5.83 3.28
C SER A 199 18.87 -6.98 3.40
N HIS A 200 19.50 -7.15 4.57
CA HIS A 200 20.41 -8.26 4.85
C HIS A 200 19.67 -9.61 4.98
N ILE A 201 18.44 -9.57 5.49
CA ILE A 201 17.62 -10.77 5.67
C ILE A 201 17.01 -11.24 4.34
N ARG A 202 16.58 -10.31 3.48
CA ARG A 202 16.03 -10.61 2.14
C ARG A 202 17.13 -11.15 1.21
N GLY A 203 16.72 -11.78 0.11
CA GLY A 203 17.64 -12.27 -0.92
C GLY A 203 16.99 -13.29 -1.82
N GLU A 204 17.76 -13.82 -2.78
CA GLU A 204 17.26 -14.76 -3.78
C GLU A 204 16.69 -16.03 -3.16
N GLU A 205 15.61 -16.55 -3.77
CA GLU A 205 14.99 -17.80 -3.38
C GLU A 205 15.99 -18.96 -3.37
N GLY A 206 15.89 -19.81 -2.35
CA GLY A 206 16.77 -20.97 -2.19
C GLY A 206 18.15 -20.65 -1.60
N THR A 207 18.50 -19.39 -1.41
CA THR A 207 19.73 -19.01 -0.70
C THR A 207 19.56 -19.12 0.80
N LYS A 208 20.67 -19.34 1.51
CA LYS A 208 20.66 -19.44 2.97
C LYS A 208 21.00 -18.11 3.61
N VAL A 209 20.46 -17.89 4.79
CA VAL A 209 20.80 -16.79 5.70
C VAL A 209 20.86 -17.33 7.11
N THR A 210 21.86 -16.90 7.87
CA THR A 210 21.96 -17.20 9.31
C THR A 210 21.58 -15.95 10.09
N VAL A 211 20.49 -16.03 10.85
CA VAL A 211 20.06 -14.94 11.73
C VAL A 211 20.41 -15.32 13.17
N THR A 212 21.24 -14.50 13.80
CA THR A 212 21.52 -14.63 15.22
C THR A 212 20.52 -13.80 16.00
N LEU A 213 19.71 -14.45 16.81
CA LEU A 213 18.64 -13.85 17.62
C LEU A 213 19.07 -13.72 19.08
N ILE A 214 18.51 -12.76 19.81
CA ILE A 214 18.52 -12.73 21.26
C ILE A 214 17.10 -13.04 21.73
N ARG A 215 16.93 -14.17 22.45
CA ARG A 215 15.68 -14.64 23.07
C ARG A 215 15.94 -14.92 24.53
N ASP A 216 15.18 -14.31 25.44
CA ASP A 216 15.32 -14.47 26.90
C ASP A 216 16.75 -14.21 27.43
N GLY A 217 17.51 -13.35 26.73
CA GLY A 217 18.89 -13.01 27.06
C GLY A 217 19.94 -14.00 26.54
N GLU A 218 19.53 -15.06 25.86
CA GLU A 218 20.43 -16.02 25.21
C GLU A 218 20.54 -15.75 23.70
N THR A 219 21.72 -16.04 23.16
CA THR A 219 21.99 -15.89 21.71
C THR A 219 21.72 -17.21 21.01
N ILE A 220 20.91 -17.19 19.96
CA ILE A 220 20.49 -18.37 19.18
C ILE A 220 20.82 -18.11 17.70
N ASP A 221 21.61 -18.99 17.07
CA ASP A 221 21.83 -18.96 15.63
C ASP A 221 20.78 -19.81 14.92
N VAL A 222 20.06 -19.24 13.97
CA VAL A 222 19.05 -19.90 13.18
C VAL A 222 19.43 -19.81 11.70
N GLU A 223 19.70 -20.96 11.06
CA GLU A 223 19.90 -21.03 9.61
C GLU A 223 18.55 -21.18 8.92
N LEU A 224 18.23 -20.26 8.01
CA LEU A 224 16.99 -20.27 7.23
C LEU A 224 17.33 -20.34 5.74
N THR A 225 16.43 -20.96 4.97
CA THR A 225 16.49 -20.89 3.52
C THR A 225 15.45 -19.88 3.04
N ARG A 226 15.89 -18.86 2.32
CA ARG A 226 14.97 -17.86 1.76
C ARG A 226 14.01 -18.52 0.79
N ALA A 227 12.74 -18.18 0.86
CA ALA A 227 11.69 -18.69 0.00
C ALA A 227 10.82 -17.53 -0.51
N LYS A 228 10.04 -17.83 -1.53
CA LYS A 228 8.90 -17.00 -1.90
C LYS A 228 7.87 -17.08 -0.77
N VAL A 229 7.52 -15.94 -0.21
CA VAL A 229 6.53 -15.83 0.87
C VAL A 229 5.36 -14.99 0.37
N ASP A 230 4.16 -15.57 0.42
CA ASP A 230 2.93 -14.83 0.10
C ASP A 230 2.56 -13.96 1.31
N THR A 231 2.35 -12.68 1.05
CA THR A 231 1.91 -11.73 2.08
C THR A 231 0.46 -12.01 2.45
N PRO A 232 0.11 -12.19 3.72
CA PRO A 232 -1.30 -12.29 4.13
C PRO A 232 -1.99 -10.94 3.92
N THR A 233 -2.90 -10.89 2.94
CA THR A 233 -3.70 -9.70 2.63
C THR A 233 -5.17 -9.88 2.97
N VAL A 234 -5.59 -11.10 3.32
CA VAL A 234 -6.95 -11.43 3.71
C VAL A 234 -6.97 -12.26 4.98
N GLU A 235 -7.70 -11.79 5.97
CA GLU A 235 -7.99 -12.51 7.19
C GLU A 235 -9.50 -12.65 7.37
N SER A 236 -9.95 -13.74 8.02
CA SER A 236 -11.37 -13.96 8.26
C SER A 236 -11.63 -14.64 9.59
N GLU A 237 -12.73 -14.25 10.19
CA GLU A 237 -13.28 -14.88 11.40
C GLU A 237 -14.80 -14.99 11.32
N MET A 238 -15.35 -15.95 12.05
CA MET A 238 -16.79 -16.07 12.23
C MET A 238 -17.17 -15.40 13.54
N LEU A 239 -17.94 -14.34 13.46
CA LEU A 239 -18.53 -13.66 14.61
C LEU A 239 -19.82 -14.37 15.06
N ASP A 240 -20.40 -13.88 16.15
CA ASP A 240 -21.71 -14.35 16.61
C ASP A 240 -22.80 -14.19 15.54
N ASP A 241 -23.94 -14.84 15.70
CA ASP A 241 -25.09 -14.83 14.80
C ASP A 241 -24.83 -15.34 13.37
N GLY A 242 -23.65 -15.95 13.13
CA GLY A 242 -23.25 -16.46 11.82
C GLY A 242 -22.80 -15.35 10.87
N ILE A 243 -22.23 -14.28 11.40
CA ILE A 243 -21.66 -13.18 10.62
C ILE A 243 -20.21 -13.51 10.28
N GLY A 244 -19.90 -13.59 8.98
CA GLY A 244 -18.52 -13.64 8.50
C GLY A 244 -17.92 -12.24 8.51
N HIS A 245 -16.78 -12.06 9.17
CA HIS A 245 -15.94 -10.87 9.07
C HIS A 245 -14.70 -11.22 8.25
N LEU A 246 -14.47 -10.48 7.17
CA LEU A 246 -13.38 -10.69 6.23
C LEU A 246 -12.67 -9.37 6.00
N GLN A 247 -11.45 -9.24 6.49
CA GLN A 247 -10.62 -8.06 6.29
C GLN A 247 -9.74 -8.22 5.06
N ILE A 248 -9.68 -7.19 4.21
CA ILE A 248 -8.75 -7.10 3.09
C ILE A 248 -7.84 -5.90 3.35
N THR A 249 -6.55 -6.13 3.53
CA THR A 249 -5.58 -5.07 3.84
C THR A 249 -5.01 -4.40 2.59
N GLU A 250 -4.93 -5.14 1.46
CA GLU A 250 -4.44 -4.65 0.17
C GLU A 250 -4.97 -5.54 -0.97
N PHE A 251 -4.99 -5.02 -2.20
CA PHE A 251 -5.41 -5.78 -3.40
C PHE A 251 -4.20 -6.17 -4.24
N ASP A 252 -3.47 -7.20 -3.82
CA ASP A 252 -2.36 -7.79 -4.57
C ASP A 252 -2.82 -9.00 -5.40
N ASP A 253 -1.93 -9.57 -6.19
CA ASP A 253 -2.26 -10.75 -6.99
C ASP A 253 -2.65 -11.96 -6.11
N VAL A 254 -2.00 -12.12 -4.94
CA VAL A 254 -2.32 -13.19 -3.97
C VAL A 254 -3.66 -13.00 -3.27
N THR A 255 -4.18 -11.77 -3.22
CA THR A 255 -5.42 -11.43 -2.50
C THR A 255 -6.62 -12.19 -3.07
N VAL A 256 -6.65 -12.44 -4.38
CA VAL A 256 -7.78 -13.12 -5.03
C VAL A 256 -7.95 -14.55 -4.52
N SER A 257 -6.86 -15.32 -4.44
CA SER A 257 -6.89 -16.69 -3.91
C SER A 257 -7.20 -16.69 -2.42
N GLN A 258 -6.56 -15.82 -1.65
CA GLN A 258 -6.80 -15.69 -0.21
C GLN A 258 -8.25 -15.29 0.10
N PHE A 259 -8.84 -14.36 -0.68
CA PHE A 259 -10.24 -13.99 -0.56
C PHE A 259 -11.15 -15.18 -0.81
N SER A 260 -10.94 -15.91 -1.91
CA SER A 260 -11.76 -17.07 -2.27
C SER A 260 -11.71 -18.16 -1.21
N GLU A 261 -10.51 -18.48 -0.70
CA GLU A 261 -10.31 -19.47 0.36
C GLU A 261 -11.01 -19.07 1.68
N ASN A 262 -10.85 -17.81 2.08
CA ASN A 262 -11.47 -17.30 3.31
C ASN A 262 -13.00 -17.21 3.19
N LEU A 263 -13.51 -16.80 2.04
CA LEU A 263 -14.95 -16.76 1.77
C LEU A 263 -15.57 -18.16 1.83
N GLU A 264 -14.92 -19.16 1.22
CA GLU A 264 -15.40 -20.55 1.26
C GLU A 264 -15.34 -21.12 2.67
N LYS A 265 -14.26 -20.88 3.41
CA LYS A 265 -14.16 -21.26 4.83
C LYS A 265 -15.30 -20.71 5.68
N LEU A 266 -15.69 -19.44 5.48
CA LEU A 266 -16.84 -18.83 6.17
C LEU A 266 -18.17 -19.48 5.76
N ARG A 267 -18.33 -19.81 4.47
CA ARG A 267 -19.51 -20.56 3.96
C ARG A 267 -19.63 -21.95 4.59
N GLU A 268 -18.52 -22.71 4.65
CA GLU A 268 -18.48 -24.01 5.29
C GLU A 268 -18.84 -23.97 6.79
N GLN A 269 -18.53 -22.85 7.45
CA GLN A 269 -18.89 -22.59 8.85
C GLN A 269 -20.38 -22.16 9.02
N GLY A 270 -21.13 -22.00 7.92
CA GLY A 270 -22.54 -21.65 7.95
C GLY A 270 -22.82 -20.16 8.03
N MET A 271 -21.95 -19.34 7.41
CA MET A 271 -22.13 -17.89 7.30
C MET A 271 -23.51 -17.51 6.76
N LYS A 272 -24.17 -16.54 7.39
CA LYS A 272 -25.52 -16.03 7.04
C LYS A 272 -25.47 -14.59 6.52
N GLY A 273 -24.39 -13.87 6.76
CA GLY A 273 -24.14 -12.52 6.28
C GLY A 273 -22.64 -12.22 6.33
N LEU A 274 -22.20 -11.26 5.52
CA LEU A 274 -20.77 -10.96 5.35
C LEU A 274 -20.48 -9.48 5.61
N ILE A 275 -19.48 -9.21 6.43
CA ILE A 275 -18.82 -7.91 6.55
C ILE A 275 -17.47 -8.02 5.85
N ILE A 276 -17.21 -7.16 4.84
CA ILE A 276 -15.88 -6.99 4.25
C ILE A 276 -15.31 -5.69 4.81
N ASP A 277 -14.20 -5.80 5.53
CA ASP A 277 -13.52 -4.66 6.13
C ASP A 277 -12.40 -4.17 5.20
N LEU A 278 -12.58 -2.97 4.68
CA LEU A 278 -11.64 -2.25 3.81
C LEU A 278 -11.00 -1.05 4.52
N ARG A 279 -11.17 -0.91 5.82
CA ARG A 279 -10.55 0.19 6.56
C ARG A 279 -9.03 0.08 6.49
N GLY A 280 -8.37 1.23 6.22
CA GLY A 280 -6.92 1.26 6.07
C GLY A 280 -6.39 0.65 4.77
N ASN A 281 -7.23 0.11 3.89
CA ASN A 281 -6.82 -0.50 2.63
C ASN A 281 -6.58 0.57 1.55
N PRO A 282 -5.32 0.81 1.12
CA PRO A 282 -4.98 1.85 0.14
C PRO A 282 -5.37 1.50 -1.30
N GLY A 283 -5.86 0.29 -1.53
CA GLY A 283 -6.19 -0.22 -2.86
C GLY A 283 -5.22 -1.29 -3.35
N GLY A 284 -4.76 -1.18 -4.59
CA GLY A 284 -3.85 -2.12 -5.24
C GLY A 284 -4.27 -2.43 -6.67
N SER A 285 -4.17 -3.70 -7.07
CA SER A 285 -4.40 -4.18 -8.41
C SER A 285 -5.87 -4.07 -8.86
N VAL A 286 -6.09 -3.39 -9.99
CA VAL A 286 -7.40 -3.35 -10.65
C VAL A 286 -7.86 -4.76 -11.04
N THR A 287 -6.95 -5.62 -11.48
CA THR A 287 -7.26 -7.00 -11.83
C THR A 287 -7.78 -7.77 -10.62
N SER A 288 -7.13 -7.62 -9.48
CA SER A 288 -7.49 -8.31 -8.24
C SER A 288 -8.85 -7.86 -7.71
N VAL A 289 -9.11 -6.55 -7.67
CA VAL A 289 -10.41 -6.06 -7.21
C VAL A 289 -11.54 -6.46 -8.15
N CYS A 290 -11.31 -6.50 -9.48
CA CYS A 290 -12.32 -6.99 -10.42
C CYS A 290 -12.62 -8.48 -10.20
N ALA A 291 -11.60 -9.31 -9.97
CA ALA A 291 -11.78 -10.74 -9.71
C ALA A 291 -12.49 -11.01 -8.37
N ILE A 292 -12.30 -10.16 -7.37
CA ILE A 292 -13.04 -10.21 -6.10
C ILE A 292 -14.48 -9.72 -6.30
N ALA A 293 -14.65 -8.60 -7.00
CA ALA A 293 -15.98 -8.07 -7.33
C ALA A 293 -16.83 -9.08 -8.13
N GLU A 294 -16.22 -9.86 -9.04
CA GLU A 294 -16.90 -10.92 -9.80
C GLU A 294 -17.46 -12.03 -8.88
N GLN A 295 -16.92 -12.22 -7.68
CA GLN A 295 -17.40 -13.21 -6.72
C GLN A 295 -18.59 -12.71 -5.86
N LEU A 296 -18.91 -11.42 -5.94
CA LEU A 296 -19.92 -10.77 -5.10
C LEU A 296 -21.04 -10.13 -5.91
N LEU A 297 -20.72 -9.49 -7.05
CA LEU A 297 -21.65 -8.65 -7.80
C LEU A 297 -22.55 -9.46 -8.73
N PRO A 298 -23.78 -8.98 -8.99
CA PRO A 298 -24.59 -9.48 -10.10
C PRO A 298 -23.96 -9.07 -11.45
N GLU A 299 -24.35 -9.78 -12.51
CA GLU A 299 -23.89 -9.47 -13.87
C GLU A 299 -24.00 -7.97 -14.19
N GLY A 300 -22.96 -7.44 -14.81
CA GLY A 300 -22.93 -6.09 -15.33
C GLY A 300 -21.62 -5.34 -15.11
N LEU A 301 -21.72 -4.02 -15.15
CA LEU A 301 -20.58 -3.13 -14.98
C LEU A 301 -20.06 -3.16 -13.53
N ILE A 302 -18.76 -3.25 -13.34
CA ILE A 302 -18.09 -3.02 -12.05
C ILE A 302 -17.76 -1.51 -11.93
N PHE A 303 -16.99 -1.00 -12.89
CA PHE A 303 -16.63 0.40 -13.03
C PHE A 303 -16.20 0.68 -14.48
N TYR A 304 -15.93 1.94 -14.83
CA TYR A 304 -15.30 2.29 -16.11
C TYR A 304 -14.26 3.38 -15.95
N MET A 305 -13.36 3.46 -16.93
CA MET A 305 -12.33 4.49 -17.02
C MET A 305 -12.54 5.34 -18.26
N GLU A 306 -12.11 6.60 -18.18
CA GLU A 306 -11.98 7.49 -19.36
C GLU A 306 -10.56 8.03 -19.44
N ASP A 307 -9.91 7.84 -20.60
CA ASP A 307 -8.57 8.37 -20.85
C ASP A 307 -8.60 9.84 -21.26
N LYS A 308 -7.43 10.42 -21.51
CA LYS A 308 -7.28 11.83 -21.92
C LYS A 308 -8.02 12.21 -23.22
N ASP A 309 -8.36 11.23 -24.06
CA ASP A 309 -9.06 11.41 -25.34
C ASP A 309 -10.57 11.16 -25.20
N GLY A 310 -11.05 10.89 -23.97
CA GLY A 310 -12.44 10.57 -23.65
C GLY A 310 -12.85 9.14 -24.06
N LYS A 311 -11.89 8.27 -24.33
CA LYS A 311 -12.16 6.87 -24.65
C LYS A 311 -12.51 6.15 -23.36
N ARG A 312 -13.72 5.59 -23.33
CA ARG A 312 -14.22 4.78 -22.23
C ARG A 312 -13.78 3.33 -22.34
N THR A 313 -13.28 2.77 -21.23
CA THR A 313 -13.00 1.33 -21.06
C THR A 313 -13.83 0.82 -19.90
N GLU A 314 -14.64 -0.21 -20.13
CA GLU A 314 -15.55 -0.79 -19.16
C GLU A 314 -14.98 -2.07 -18.56
N TYR A 315 -15.13 -2.25 -17.25
CA TYR A 315 -14.83 -3.45 -16.51
C TYR A 315 -16.13 -4.06 -16.05
N THR A 316 -16.40 -5.28 -16.51
CA THR A 316 -17.69 -5.97 -16.27
C THR A 316 -17.44 -7.33 -15.62
N CYS A 317 -18.44 -7.81 -14.89
CA CYS A 317 -18.50 -9.18 -14.35
C CYS A 317 -19.68 -9.97 -14.93
N LYS A 318 -19.55 -11.31 -14.90
CA LYS A 318 -20.60 -12.23 -15.37
C LYS A 318 -21.69 -12.45 -14.34
N GLY A 319 -21.47 -12.02 -13.12
CA GLY A 319 -22.34 -12.22 -12.00
C GLY A 319 -21.99 -13.42 -11.13
N ALA A 320 -22.10 -13.24 -9.84
CA ALA A 320 -21.95 -14.28 -8.82
C ALA A 320 -23.29 -14.73 -8.30
N ASP A 321 -23.32 -15.95 -7.78
CA ASP A 321 -24.45 -16.50 -7.00
C ASP A 321 -24.23 -16.17 -5.49
N PHE A 322 -24.02 -14.87 -5.21
CA PHE A 322 -23.83 -14.36 -3.85
C PHE A 322 -25.12 -13.65 -3.41
N ASP A 323 -25.93 -14.33 -2.61
CA ASP A 323 -27.24 -13.86 -2.19
C ASP A 323 -27.35 -13.50 -0.69
N LEU A 324 -26.22 -13.55 0.04
CA LEU A 324 -26.18 -13.19 1.45
C LEU A 324 -26.22 -11.66 1.66
N PRO A 325 -26.76 -11.18 2.79
CA PRO A 325 -26.58 -9.79 3.21
C PRO A 325 -25.11 -9.40 3.29
N LEU A 326 -24.78 -8.21 2.79
CA LEU A 326 -23.41 -7.71 2.67
C LEU A 326 -23.29 -6.30 3.24
N VAL A 327 -22.26 -6.09 4.05
CA VAL A 327 -21.82 -4.78 4.52
C VAL A 327 -20.35 -4.61 4.15
N LEU A 328 -19.98 -3.43 3.62
CA LEU A 328 -18.59 -3.01 3.50
C LEU A 328 -18.29 -1.97 4.57
N LEU A 329 -17.25 -2.22 5.35
CA LEU A 329 -16.74 -1.29 6.36
C LEU A 329 -15.59 -0.49 5.74
N VAL A 330 -15.73 0.84 5.71
CA VAL A 330 -14.80 1.75 5.02
C VAL A 330 -14.41 2.93 5.91
N ASN A 331 -13.25 3.53 5.62
CA ASN A 331 -12.82 4.77 6.26
C ASN A 331 -12.04 5.68 5.29
N GLU A 332 -11.54 6.80 5.79
CA GLU A 332 -10.78 7.81 5.04
C GLU A 332 -9.47 7.30 4.43
N TYR A 333 -9.03 6.10 4.78
CA TYR A 333 -7.86 5.43 4.21
C TYR A 333 -8.22 4.35 3.19
N SER A 334 -9.52 4.04 3.02
CA SER A 334 -10.01 3.16 1.96
C SER A 334 -9.91 3.89 0.62
N ALA A 335 -8.97 3.47 -0.24
CA ALA A 335 -8.62 4.23 -1.45
C ALA A 335 -8.57 3.35 -2.72
N SER A 336 -8.68 3.99 -3.90
CA SER A 336 -8.40 3.34 -5.20
C SER A 336 -9.22 2.06 -5.42
N ALA A 337 -8.59 0.86 -5.48
CA ALA A 337 -9.27 -0.43 -5.66
C ALA A 337 -10.34 -0.68 -4.58
N SER A 338 -10.11 -0.26 -3.34
CA SER A 338 -11.13 -0.30 -2.27
C SER A 338 -12.37 0.52 -2.65
N GLU A 339 -12.16 1.68 -3.29
CA GLU A 339 -13.26 2.54 -3.73
C GLU A 339 -13.97 1.99 -4.97
N ILE A 340 -13.28 1.24 -5.83
CA ILE A 340 -13.89 0.48 -6.93
C ILE A 340 -14.88 -0.55 -6.36
N LEU A 341 -14.44 -1.35 -5.39
CA LEU A 341 -15.31 -2.36 -4.77
C LEU A 341 -16.47 -1.70 -4.02
N ALA A 342 -16.17 -0.67 -3.20
CA ALA A 342 -17.18 0.06 -2.44
C ALA A 342 -18.23 0.70 -3.36
N GLY A 343 -17.81 1.39 -4.41
CA GLY A 343 -18.70 2.00 -5.40
C GLY A 343 -19.55 0.97 -6.15
N ALA A 344 -18.96 -0.17 -6.52
CA ALA A 344 -19.65 -1.22 -7.21
C ALA A 344 -20.71 -1.90 -6.33
N VAL A 345 -20.43 -2.17 -5.06
CA VAL A 345 -21.38 -2.72 -4.08
C VAL A 345 -22.51 -1.74 -3.81
N LYS A 346 -22.19 -0.47 -3.57
CA LYS A 346 -23.17 0.58 -3.32
C LYS A 346 -24.11 0.78 -4.50
N ASP A 347 -23.56 0.99 -5.69
CA ASP A 347 -24.34 1.31 -6.90
C ASP A 347 -25.14 0.10 -7.42
N SER A 348 -24.72 -1.13 -7.13
CA SER A 348 -25.51 -2.34 -7.43
C SER A 348 -26.63 -2.61 -6.44
N GLY A 349 -26.56 -2.01 -5.25
CA GLY A 349 -27.54 -2.20 -4.18
C GLY A 349 -27.48 -3.55 -3.49
N ILE A 350 -26.41 -4.35 -3.70
CA ILE A 350 -26.28 -5.68 -3.06
C ILE A 350 -25.85 -5.60 -1.59
N GLY A 351 -25.30 -4.47 -1.16
CA GLY A 351 -24.78 -4.28 0.19
C GLY A 351 -24.86 -2.82 0.63
N LYS A 352 -24.47 -2.58 1.88
CA LYS A 352 -24.41 -1.26 2.51
C LYS A 352 -22.96 -0.90 2.84
N LEU A 353 -22.62 0.38 2.70
CA LEU A 353 -21.37 0.93 3.18
C LEU A 353 -21.58 1.51 4.58
N VAL A 354 -20.72 1.11 5.53
CA VAL A 354 -20.71 1.60 6.92
C VAL A 354 -19.34 2.19 7.23
N GLY A 355 -19.28 3.25 8.01
CA GLY A 355 -18.04 3.85 8.45
C GLY A 355 -17.90 5.31 8.06
N LYS A 356 -16.77 5.68 7.48
CA LYS A 356 -16.48 7.06 7.07
C LYS A 356 -16.34 7.18 5.57
N LYS A 357 -16.40 8.40 5.09
CA LYS A 357 -16.14 8.74 3.70
C LYS A 357 -14.77 8.25 3.26
N THR A 358 -14.68 7.65 2.09
CA THR A 358 -13.44 7.11 1.53
C THR A 358 -12.49 8.21 1.05
N PHE A 359 -11.27 7.83 0.68
CA PHE A 359 -10.16 8.73 0.37
C PHE A 359 -10.42 9.66 -0.83
N GLY A 360 -10.97 9.15 -1.93
CA GLY A 360 -11.19 9.91 -3.16
C GLY A 360 -10.05 9.82 -4.18
N LYS A 361 -9.45 8.63 -4.38
CA LYS A 361 -8.47 8.41 -5.44
C LYS A 361 -9.13 7.81 -6.67
N GLY A 362 -9.75 8.66 -7.50
CA GLY A 362 -10.48 8.29 -8.72
C GLY A 362 -9.64 8.30 -9.99
N ILE A 363 -8.34 7.99 -9.91
CA ILE A 363 -7.41 7.99 -11.05
C ILE A 363 -6.63 6.68 -11.13
N VAL A 364 -6.27 6.29 -12.35
CA VAL A 364 -5.55 5.06 -12.66
C VAL A 364 -4.17 5.37 -13.22
N GLN A 365 -3.17 4.66 -12.71
CA GLN A 365 -1.81 4.72 -13.21
C GLN A 365 -1.46 3.45 -13.98
N ASN A 366 -0.68 3.61 -15.05
CA ASN A 366 0.03 2.52 -15.69
C ASN A 366 1.51 2.55 -15.30
N VAL A 367 2.07 1.38 -15.06
CA VAL A 367 3.51 1.19 -14.95
C VAL A 367 4.02 0.67 -16.29
N VAL A 368 4.93 1.42 -16.89
CA VAL A 368 5.52 1.11 -18.20
C VAL A 368 6.99 0.79 -18.00
N PRO A 369 7.40 -0.49 -18.12
CA PRO A 369 8.80 -0.85 -18.03
C PRO A 369 9.58 -0.30 -19.23
N LEU A 370 10.82 0.12 -18.96
CA LEU A 370 11.76 0.59 -19.96
C LEU A 370 12.83 -0.48 -20.28
N ASN A 371 13.55 -0.30 -21.39
CA ASN A 371 14.48 -1.34 -21.88
C ASN A 371 15.73 -1.53 -21.00
N ASP A 372 16.04 -0.61 -20.12
CA ASP A 372 17.16 -0.63 -19.19
C ASP A 372 16.80 -1.25 -17.83
N GLY A 373 15.55 -1.74 -17.67
CA GLY A 373 15.02 -2.32 -16.44
C GLY A 373 14.35 -1.30 -15.51
N SER A 374 14.46 -0.01 -15.80
CA SER A 374 13.73 1.03 -15.09
C SER A 374 12.25 1.07 -15.51
N ALA A 375 11.42 1.89 -14.87
CA ALA A 375 10.03 2.06 -15.26
C ALA A 375 9.52 3.48 -15.02
N ILE A 376 8.45 3.83 -15.70
CA ILE A 376 7.64 5.00 -15.35
C ILE A 376 6.27 4.56 -14.88
N LYS A 377 5.77 5.17 -13.82
CA LYS A 377 4.36 5.12 -13.44
C LYS A 377 3.73 6.44 -13.85
N ILE A 378 2.64 6.38 -14.60
CA ILE A 378 1.99 7.56 -15.17
C ILE A 378 0.48 7.45 -15.06
N THR A 379 -0.18 8.52 -14.63
CA THR A 379 -1.64 8.62 -14.61
C THR A 379 -2.18 8.70 -16.02
N VAL A 380 -3.06 7.76 -16.37
CA VAL A 380 -3.56 7.57 -17.74
C VAL A 380 -5.05 7.80 -17.89
N ALA A 381 -5.83 7.71 -16.81
CA ALA A 381 -7.28 7.82 -16.86
C ALA A 381 -7.88 8.25 -15.53
N ASN A 382 -9.07 8.83 -15.60
CA ASN A 382 -9.99 8.89 -14.46
C ASN A 382 -10.87 7.65 -14.48
N TYR A 383 -11.29 7.16 -13.30
CA TYR A 383 -12.30 6.13 -13.22
C TYR A 383 -13.57 6.62 -12.51
N TYR A 384 -14.65 5.97 -12.86
CA TYR A 384 -16.00 6.28 -12.41
C TYR A 384 -16.66 5.02 -11.86
N THR A 385 -17.46 5.16 -10.83
CA THR A 385 -18.20 4.02 -10.26
C THR A 385 -19.18 3.43 -11.27
N ARG A 386 -19.76 2.28 -10.94
CA ARG A 386 -20.84 1.65 -11.72
C ARG A 386 -21.99 2.63 -12.07
N GLY A 387 -22.34 3.51 -11.13
CA GLY A 387 -23.36 4.54 -11.30
C GLY A 387 -22.89 5.78 -12.07
N GLY A 388 -21.66 5.83 -12.51
CA GLY A 388 -21.08 6.99 -13.25
C GLY A 388 -20.63 8.13 -12.36
N ASN A 389 -20.43 7.89 -11.06
CA ASN A 389 -19.97 8.92 -10.14
C ASN A 389 -18.46 9.10 -10.24
N ASP A 390 -18.03 10.35 -10.45
CA ASP A 390 -16.64 10.77 -10.31
C ASP A 390 -16.30 10.89 -8.82
N ILE A 391 -15.35 10.08 -8.36
CA ILE A 391 -14.94 10.04 -6.96
C ILE A 391 -13.61 10.76 -6.69
N HIS A 392 -12.92 11.23 -7.75
CA HIS A 392 -11.61 11.84 -7.59
C HIS A 392 -11.70 13.10 -6.73
N LEU A 393 -10.90 13.16 -5.66
CA LEU A 393 -10.89 14.20 -4.62
C LEU A 393 -12.24 14.36 -3.87
N LYS A 394 -13.19 13.42 -4.07
CA LYS A 394 -14.52 13.47 -3.47
C LYS A 394 -14.77 12.32 -2.51
N GLY A 395 -14.24 11.13 -2.83
CA GLY A 395 -14.53 9.89 -2.10
C GLY A 395 -15.97 9.40 -2.27
N ILE A 396 -16.28 8.31 -1.57
CA ILE A 396 -17.61 7.69 -1.53
C ILE A 396 -18.14 7.86 -0.11
N GLU A 397 -19.29 8.50 0.03
CA GLU A 397 -19.99 8.61 1.31
C GLU A 397 -20.55 7.24 1.72
N PRO A 398 -20.44 6.81 2.99
CA PRO A 398 -21.09 5.60 3.46
C PRO A 398 -22.63 5.75 3.43
N ASP A 399 -23.35 4.63 3.47
CA ASP A 399 -24.80 4.64 3.66
C ASP A 399 -25.17 4.87 5.12
N VAL A 400 -24.30 4.41 6.03
CA VAL A 400 -24.42 4.61 7.48
C VAL A 400 -23.10 5.13 8.01
N GLU A 401 -23.10 6.35 8.48
CA GLU A 401 -21.91 6.95 9.10
C GLU A 401 -21.65 6.33 10.47
N ALA A 402 -20.40 5.95 10.72
CA ALA A 402 -19.92 5.41 11.98
C ALA A 402 -18.48 5.87 12.24
N GLU A 403 -18.23 6.40 13.41
CA GLU A 403 -16.90 6.80 13.87
C GLU A 403 -16.31 5.76 14.80
N LEU A 404 -15.00 5.58 14.73
CA LEU A 404 -14.27 4.79 15.71
C LEU A 404 -14.11 5.62 16.98
N ASP A 405 -14.62 5.13 18.08
CA ASP A 405 -14.29 5.69 19.40
C ASP A 405 -12.87 5.24 19.75
N THR A 406 -11.92 6.15 19.51
CA THR A 406 -10.50 5.87 19.70
C THR A 406 -10.16 5.60 21.17
N ASP A 407 -10.86 6.26 22.10
CA ASP A 407 -10.62 6.08 23.53
C ASP A 407 -11.09 4.69 23.96
N ALA A 408 -12.29 4.27 23.59
CA ALA A 408 -12.81 2.94 23.83
C ALA A 408 -11.93 1.85 23.17
N TYR A 409 -11.52 2.09 21.92
CA TYR A 409 -10.64 1.14 21.23
C TYR A 409 -9.28 0.97 21.91
N LEU A 410 -8.71 2.05 22.47
CA LEU A 410 -7.44 2.01 23.19
C LEU A 410 -7.58 1.40 24.58
N GLU A 411 -8.72 1.61 25.24
CA GLU A 411 -8.96 1.15 26.62
C GLU A 411 -9.22 -0.37 26.66
N ASP A 412 -10.16 -0.86 25.86
CA ASP A 412 -10.63 -2.24 25.93
C ASP A 412 -10.78 -2.96 24.56
N ARG A 413 -10.34 -2.33 23.46
CA ARG A 413 -10.46 -2.84 22.10
C ARG A 413 -11.88 -2.86 21.54
N THR A 414 -12.79 -2.08 22.09
CA THR A 414 -14.13 -1.92 21.54
C THR A 414 -14.07 -1.22 20.19
N ASP A 415 -14.50 -1.89 19.14
CA ASP A 415 -14.55 -1.37 17.77
C ASP A 415 -15.96 -0.90 17.42
N THR A 416 -16.26 0.35 17.74
CA THR A 416 -17.59 0.94 17.54
C THR A 416 -18.02 1.02 16.08
N GLN A 417 -17.10 1.03 15.12
CA GLN A 417 -17.42 0.95 13.70
C GLN A 417 -17.83 -0.46 13.29
N LEU A 418 -17.12 -1.48 13.76
CA LEU A 418 -17.46 -2.87 13.51
C LEU A 418 -18.79 -3.23 14.17
N ASP A 419 -19.02 -2.78 15.41
CA ASP A 419 -20.29 -2.95 16.11
C ASP A 419 -21.46 -2.36 15.29
N LYS A 420 -21.26 -1.18 14.69
CA LYS A 420 -22.28 -0.56 13.83
C LYS A 420 -22.49 -1.34 12.52
N ALA A 421 -21.43 -1.90 11.95
CA ALA A 421 -21.53 -2.75 10.76
C ALA A 421 -22.31 -4.04 11.06
N ILE A 422 -22.09 -4.65 12.23
CA ILE A 422 -22.84 -5.81 12.72
C ILE A 422 -24.32 -5.47 12.88
N GLU A 423 -24.64 -4.35 13.54
CA GLU A 423 -26.04 -3.88 13.70
C GLU A 423 -26.74 -3.74 12.35
N VAL A 424 -26.12 -3.06 11.38
CA VAL A 424 -26.66 -2.86 10.05
C VAL A 424 -26.84 -4.19 9.32
N LEU A 425 -25.87 -5.10 9.42
CA LEU A 425 -25.96 -6.40 8.77
C LEU A 425 -27.10 -7.26 9.35
N ILE A 426 -27.31 -7.26 10.68
CA ILE A 426 -28.41 -7.95 11.34
C ILE A 426 -29.77 -7.40 10.85
N GLU A 427 -29.90 -6.08 10.69
CA GLU A 427 -31.11 -5.48 10.12
C GLU A 427 -31.38 -5.95 8.68
N GLU A 428 -30.34 -6.04 7.84
CA GLU A 428 -30.46 -6.54 6.47
C GLU A 428 -30.77 -8.04 6.42
N MET A 429 -30.23 -8.85 7.35
CA MET A 429 -30.58 -10.27 7.50
C MET A 429 -32.05 -10.44 7.83
N GLY A 430 -32.60 -9.66 8.81
CA GLY A 430 -33.99 -9.71 9.20
C GLY A 430 -34.99 -9.25 8.12
N LYS A 431 -34.57 -8.53 7.09
CA LYS A 431 -35.43 -8.16 5.94
C LYS A 431 -35.57 -9.27 4.91
N ARG A 432 -34.70 -10.27 4.95
CA ARG A 432 -34.71 -11.41 4.00
C ARG A 432 -35.40 -12.66 4.55
N GLU A 433 -35.65 -12.71 5.87
CA GLU A 433 -36.50 -13.71 6.53
C GLU A 433 -37.99 -13.35 6.38
#